data_f3b0196c28f64429ccd2258a4213a4f7
#
_entry.id   f3b0196c28f64429ccd2258a4213a4f7
#
_cell.length_a   1.000
_cell.length_b   1.000
_cell.length_c   1.000
_cell.angle_alpha   90.00
_cell.angle_beta   90.00
_cell.angle_gamma   90.00
#
_symmetry.space_group_name_H-M   'P 1'
#
loop_
_entity.id
_entity.type
_entity.pdbx_description
1 polymer ?
#
loop_
_entity_poly.entity_id
_entity_poly.type
_entity_poly.pdbx_seq_one_letter_code
_entity_poly.pdbx_strand_id
1 'polypeptide(L)'
;MSVNKVILLGYVGKDPEVKEFENGKVAKMTIATTEKGYKLKSGKEVPDRTEWHNIMLWGGLAEVAEKFIKKGMQVYIEGKIQNRSWADKEGVTHYITEVVASDLQMLGKREEGAKAVAQPTSINTKAIDNDLPF
;
A
#
# COMPACT_ATOMS: atom_id res chain seq x y z
N MET A 1 -15.03 22.99 -6.60
CA MET A 1 -15.12 21.56 -6.35
C MET A 1 -13.93 20.83 -6.90
N SER A 2 -13.41 19.84 -6.20
CA SER A 2 -12.20 19.15 -6.62
C SER A 2 -12.26 17.71 -6.17
N VAL A 3 -11.31 16.91 -6.68
CA VAL A 3 -11.20 15.51 -6.30
C VAL A 3 -9.74 15.23 -6.01
N ASN A 4 -9.49 14.50 -4.93
CA ASN A 4 -8.16 14.06 -4.59
C ASN A 4 -8.31 12.64 -4.08
N LYS A 5 -8.10 11.67 -4.95
CA LYS A 5 -8.30 10.28 -4.60
C LYS A 5 -7.23 9.41 -5.24
N VAL A 6 -6.69 8.51 -4.45
CA VAL A 6 -5.65 7.60 -4.90
C VAL A 6 -6.12 6.19 -4.61
N ILE A 7 -5.93 5.29 -5.57
CA ILE A 7 -6.24 3.88 -5.39
C ILE A 7 -4.98 3.12 -5.72
N LEU A 8 -4.54 2.28 -4.81
CA LEU A 8 -3.33 1.50 -5.00
C LEU A 8 -3.59 0.04 -4.65
N LEU A 9 -3.10 -0.84 -5.50
CA LEU A 9 -3.13 -2.26 -5.23
C LEU A 9 -1.71 -2.74 -5.42
N GLY A 10 -1.08 -3.22 -4.39
CA GLY A 10 0.31 -3.60 -4.48
C GLY A 10 0.75 -4.41 -3.29
N TYR A 11 2.06 -4.57 -3.15
CA TYR A 11 2.63 -5.40 -2.10
C TYR A 11 3.37 -4.54 -1.09
N VAL A 12 3.23 -4.89 0.17
CA VAL A 12 3.86 -4.15 1.26
C VAL A 12 5.36 -4.40 1.23
N GLY A 13 6.12 -3.32 1.26
CA GLY A 13 7.57 -3.42 1.11
C GLY A 13 8.31 -3.73 2.38
N LYS A 14 7.74 -3.36 3.52
CA LYS A 14 8.33 -3.69 4.80
C LYS A 14 7.24 -3.59 5.84
N ASP A 15 7.47 -4.18 6.99
CA ASP A 15 6.48 -4.15 8.06
C ASP A 15 6.17 -2.71 8.42
N PRO A 16 4.92 -2.40 8.74
CA PRO A 16 4.56 -1.03 9.10
C PRO A 16 5.28 -0.56 10.35
N GLU A 17 5.63 0.70 10.37
CA GLU A 17 6.20 1.33 11.56
C GLU A 17 5.07 2.07 12.26
N VAL A 18 4.84 1.75 13.52
CA VAL A 18 3.71 2.30 14.24
C VAL A 18 4.19 3.20 15.36
N LYS A 19 3.57 4.37 15.49
CA LYS A 19 3.85 5.27 16.60
C LYS A 19 2.55 5.61 17.29
N GLU A 20 2.64 5.76 18.60
CA GLU A 20 1.48 6.14 19.38
C GLU A 20 1.64 7.54 19.87
N PHE A 21 0.58 8.32 19.74
CA PHE A 21 0.56 9.67 20.26
C PHE A 21 -0.62 9.76 21.22
N GLU A 22 -0.72 10.86 21.93
CA GLU A 22 -1.83 11.05 22.82
C GLU A 22 -3.15 10.96 22.11
N ASN A 23 -3.18 11.40 20.84
CA ASN A 23 -4.41 11.41 20.10
C ASN A 23 -4.65 10.16 19.30
N GLY A 24 -3.82 9.16 19.40
CA GLY A 24 -4.03 7.91 18.67
C GLY A 24 -2.77 7.40 18.03
N LYS A 25 -2.93 6.46 17.13
CA LYS A 25 -1.82 5.82 16.48
C LYS A 25 -1.67 6.26 15.06
N VAL A 26 -0.44 6.20 14.55
CA VAL A 26 -0.19 6.38 13.14
C VAL A 26 0.75 5.28 12.70
N ALA A 27 0.50 4.71 11.54
CA ALA A 27 1.38 3.71 10.96
C ALA A 27 1.88 4.20 9.62
N LYS A 28 3.13 3.92 9.33
CA LYS A 28 3.71 4.26 8.05
C LYS A 28 4.15 2.99 7.38
N MET A 29 3.86 2.87 6.10
CA MET A 29 4.34 1.72 5.35
C MET A 29 4.55 2.12 3.91
N THR A 30 5.20 1.25 3.15
CA THR A 30 5.40 1.49 1.73
C THR A 30 4.73 0.37 0.96
N ILE A 31 4.18 0.72 -0.18
CA ILE A 31 3.56 -0.23 -1.07
C ILE A 31 4.23 -0.12 -2.42
N ALA A 32 4.56 -1.26 -2.99
CA ALA A 32 5.17 -1.32 -4.31
C ALA A 32 4.12 -1.64 -5.34
N THR A 33 4.05 -0.84 -6.40
CA THR A 33 3.23 -1.16 -7.56
C THR A 33 4.17 -1.33 -8.73
N THR A 34 3.97 -2.37 -9.51
CA THR A 34 4.89 -2.70 -10.58
C THR A 34 4.17 -2.71 -11.92
N GLU A 35 4.76 -1.99 -12.85
CA GLU A 35 4.30 -1.99 -14.19
C GLU A 35 5.15 -2.97 -14.93
N LYS A 36 4.53 -3.95 -15.59
CA LYS A 36 5.29 -4.96 -16.25
C LYS A 36 5.95 -4.43 -17.50
N GLY A 37 7.18 -4.81 -17.70
CA GLY A 37 7.89 -4.42 -18.89
C GLY A 37 7.39 -5.13 -20.13
N TYR A 38 7.90 -4.75 -21.26
CA TYR A 38 7.45 -5.32 -22.52
C TYR A 38 8.54 -5.19 -23.57
N LYS A 39 8.29 -5.80 -24.71
CA LYS A 39 9.23 -5.77 -25.78
C LYS A 39 8.66 -4.99 -26.94
N LEU A 40 9.43 -4.04 -27.45
CA LEU A 40 8.98 -3.24 -28.57
C LEU A 40 9.15 -4.03 -29.87
N LYS A 41 8.44 -3.60 -30.91
CA LYS A 41 8.57 -4.26 -32.20
C LYS A 41 9.97 -4.20 -32.72
N SER A 42 10.74 -3.20 -32.34
CA SER A 42 12.11 -3.11 -32.81
C SER A 42 13.02 -4.09 -32.11
N GLY A 43 12.52 -4.84 -31.13
CA GLY A 43 13.33 -5.78 -30.38
C GLY A 43 13.86 -5.24 -29.08
N LYS A 44 13.68 -3.95 -28.86
CA LYS A 44 14.17 -3.36 -27.64
C LYS A 44 13.28 -3.76 -26.47
N GLU A 45 13.89 -4.07 -25.35
CA GLU A 45 13.12 -4.46 -24.18
C GLU A 45 12.96 -3.31 -23.22
N VAL A 46 11.75 -3.16 -22.69
CA VAL A 46 11.48 -2.18 -21.66
C VAL A 46 11.31 -2.96 -20.37
N PRO A 47 12.14 -2.70 -19.36
CA PRO A 47 12.08 -3.49 -18.12
C PRO A 47 10.88 -3.16 -17.27
N ASP A 48 10.63 -4.00 -16.27
CA ASP A 48 9.59 -3.73 -15.30
C ASP A 48 9.94 -2.47 -14.54
N ARG A 49 8.93 -1.77 -14.09
CA ARG A 49 9.13 -0.54 -13.35
C ARG A 49 8.33 -0.60 -12.08
N THR A 50 8.98 -0.37 -10.97
CA THR A 50 8.34 -0.41 -9.66
C THR A 50 8.36 0.97 -9.05
N GLU A 51 7.19 1.38 -8.54
CA GLU A 51 7.09 2.62 -7.80
C GLU A 51 6.80 2.30 -6.36
N TRP A 52 7.44 3.02 -5.47
CA TRP A 52 7.23 2.84 -4.04
C TRP A 52 6.43 4.01 -3.53
N HIS A 53 5.32 3.69 -2.88
CA HIS A 53 4.40 4.70 -2.38
C HIS A 53 4.43 4.74 -0.87
N ASN A 54 4.52 5.93 -0.32
CA ASN A 54 4.50 6.09 1.15
C ASN A 54 3.06 6.23 1.60
N ILE A 55 2.66 5.38 2.54
CA ILE A 55 1.28 5.32 3.00
C ILE A 55 1.24 5.65 4.47
N MET A 56 0.32 6.54 4.85
CA MET A 56 0.08 6.87 6.24
C MET A 56 -1.29 6.36 6.62
N LEU A 57 -1.35 5.67 7.76
CA LEU A 57 -2.61 5.15 8.26
C LEU A 57 -2.82 5.69 9.67
N TRP A 58 -4.00 6.16 9.95
CA TRP A 58 -4.30 6.78 11.24
C TRP A 58 -5.38 6.01 11.98
N GLY A 59 -5.31 6.03 13.29
CA GLY A 59 -6.37 5.51 14.15
C GLY A 59 -6.63 4.04 13.94
N GLY A 60 -7.86 3.70 13.63
CA GLY A 60 -8.24 2.31 13.45
C GLY A 60 -7.48 1.60 12.36
N LEU A 61 -7.18 2.32 11.27
CA LEU A 61 -6.41 1.71 10.21
C LEU A 61 -4.98 1.42 10.65
N ALA A 62 -4.42 2.29 11.49
CA ALA A 62 -3.09 2.04 12.03
C ALA A 62 -3.09 0.80 12.89
N GLU A 63 -4.14 0.59 13.67
CA GLU A 63 -4.24 -0.60 14.49
C GLU A 63 -4.34 -1.86 13.65
N VAL A 64 -5.11 -1.81 12.58
CA VAL A 64 -5.22 -2.95 11.69
C VAL A 64 -3.85 -3.25 11.08
N ALA A 65 -3.15 -2.21 10.66
CA ALA A 65 -1.84 -2.42 10.07
C ALA A 65 -0.89 -3.05 11.08
N GLU A 66 -0.92 -2.55 12.30
CA GLU A 66 -0.04 -3.07 13.32
C GLU A 66 -0.28 -4.56 13.57
N LYS A 67 -1.53 -4.95 13.61
CA LYS A 67 -1.86 -6.32 13.97
C LYS A 67 -1.75 -7.30 12.83
N PHE A 68 -2.03 -6.86 11.62
CA PHE A 68 -2.22 -7.83 10.55
C PHE A 68 -1.31 -7.65 9.34
N ILE A 69 -0.77 -6.48 9.10
CA ILE A 69 -0.02 -6.26 7.88
C ILE A 69 1.45 -6.59 8.07
N LYS A 70 1.99 -7.36 7.13
CA LYS A 70 3.39 -7.75 7.16
C LYS A 70 3.98 -7.56 5.78
N LYS A 71 5.29 -7.45 5.76
CA LYS A 71 6.03 -7.35 4.51
C LYS A 71 5.60 -8.46 3.56
N GLY A 72 5.39 -8.12 2.32
CA GLY A 72 5.05 -9.07 1.27
C GLY A 72 3.58 -9.32 1.07
N MET A 73 2.74 -8.78 1.93
CA MET A 73 1.30 -8.97 1.76
C MET A 73 0.77 -8.08 0.64
N GLN A 74 -0.26 -8.55 -0.02
CA GLN A 74 -0.92 -7.75 -1.03
C GLN A 74 -2.05 -6.97 -0.36
N VAL A 75 -2.13 -5.69 -0.63
CA VAL A 75 -3.15 -4.85 -0.02
C VAL A 75 -3.72 -3.89 -1.04
N TYR A 76 -4.94 -3.47 -0.79
CA TYR A 76 -5.65 -2.49 -1.58
C TYR A 76 -5.87 -1.28 -0.68
N ILE A 77 -5.49 -0.10 -1.17
CA ILE A 77 -5.59 1.13 -0.39
C ILE A 77 -6.35 2.16 -1.18
N GLU A 78 -7.25 2.88 -0.53
CA GLU A 78 -7.83 4.09 -1.07
C GLU A 78 -7.46 5.21 -0.14
N GLY A 79 -7.17 6.35 -0.69
CA GLY A 79 -6.83 7.50 0.13
C GLY A 79 -6.69 8.75 -0.71
N LYS A 80 -5.93 9.69 -0.19
CA LYS A 80 -5.68 10.94 -0.87
C LYS A 80 -4.21 11.27 -0.82
N ILE A 81 -3.76 12.06 -1.76
CA ILE A 81 -2.37 12.51 -1.80
C ILE A 81 -2.23 13.70 -0.88
N GLN A 82 -1.15 13.72 -0.13
CA GLN A 82 -0.85 14.82 0.75
C GLN A 82 0.65 15.06 0.71
N ASN A 83 1.03 16.33 0.62
CA ASN A 83 2.43 16.69 0.67
C ASN A 83 2.72 17.27 2.04
N ARG A 84 3.87 16.93 2.57
CA ARG A 84 4.35 17.48 3.82
C ARG A 84 5.72 18.05 3.62
N SER A 85 6.06 19.04 4.40
CA SER A 85 7.42 19.56 4.38
C SER A 85 7.89 19.73 5.81
N TRP A 86 9.20 19.64 6.00
CA TRP A 86 9.80 19.91 7.30
C TRP A 86 11.21 20.42 7.07
N ALA A 87 11.70 21.16 8.06
CA ALA A 87 13.05 21.69 8.00
C ALA A 87 13.95 20.82 8.86
N ASP A 88 15.13 20.49 8.35
CA ASP A 88 16.05 19.71 9.15
C ASP A 88 16.89 20.63 10.00
N LYS A 89 17.86 20.05 10.70
CA LYS A 89 18.68 20.81 11.61
C LYS A 89 19.50 21.86 10.94
N GLU A 90 19.76 21.67 9.67
CA GLU A 90 20.56 22.62 8.93
C GLU A 90 19.73 23.66 8.23
N GLY A 91 18.43 23.65 8.47
CA GLY A 91 17.55 24.63 7.85
C GLY A 91 17.09 24.30 6.45
N VAL A 92 17.44 23.11 5.95
CA VAL A 92 17.03 22.73 4.62
C VAL A 92 15.61 22.17 4.68
N THR A 93 14.74 22.61 3.77
CA THR A 93 13.38 22.15 3.73
C THR A 93 13.28 20.89 2.90
N HIS A 94 12.64 19.89 3.46
CA HIS A 94 12.42 18.62 2.77
C HIS A 94 10.94 18.43 2.51
N TYR A 95 10.63 17.78 1.41
CA TYR A 95 9.25 17.54 1.02
C TYR A 95 9.02 16.06 0.84
N ILE A 96 7.83 15.59 1.15
CA ILE A 96 7.50 14.20 0.92
C ILE A 96 6.05 14.14 0.48
N THR A 97 5.78 13.28 -0.48
CA THR A 97 4.45 13.02 -0.96
C THR A 97 3.97 11.72 -0.36
N GLU A 98 2.83 11.74 0.27
CA GLU A 98 2.30 10.57 0.95
C GLU A 98 0.86 10.34 0.55
N VAL A 99 0.39 9.12 0.72
CA VAL A 99 -1.01 8.81 0.57
C VAL A 99 -1.57 8.60 1.98
N VAL A 100 -2.57 9.37 2.33
CA VAL A 100 -3.23 9.19 3.62
C VAL A 100 -4.40 8.25 3.36
N ALA A 101 -4.33 7.06 3.92
CA ALA A 101 -5.31 6.03 3.62
C ALA A 101 -6.64 6.30 4.29
N SER A 102 -7.71 6.09 3.56
CA SER A 102 -9.04 6.16 4.12
C SER A 102 -9.69 4.79 4.16
N ASP A 103 -9.16 3.84 3.41
CA ASP A 103 -9.72 2.50 3.36
C ASP A 103 -8.61 1.52 3.07
N LEU A 104 -8.71 0.32 3.62
CA LEU A 104 -7.67 -0.68 3.51
C LEU A 104 -8.28 -2.06 3.43
N GLN A 105 -7.86 -2.84 2.44
CA GLN A 105 -8.29 -4.22 2.32
C GLN A 105 -7.06 -5.09 2.20
N MET A 106 -6.99 -6.14 3.00
CA MET A 106 -5.88 -7.06 2.93
C MET A 106 -6.28 -8.22 2.04
N LEU A 107 -5.46 -8.49 1.02
CA LEU A 107 -5.80 -9.51 0.05
C LEU A 107 -4.99 -10.77 0.19
N GLY A 108 -4.15 -10.84 1.23
CA GLY A 108 -3.42 -12.07 1.49
C GLY A 108 -1.95 -11.89 1.41
N LYS A 109 -1.24 -12.95 1.82
CA LYS A 109 0.16 -12.90 1.86
C LYS A 109 0.71 -13.45 0.59
N ARG A 110 1.73 -12.86 0.04
CA ARG A 110 2.39 -13.43 -1.09
C ARG A 110 3.19 -14.61 -0.61
N GLU A 111 2.98 -15.79 -1.23
CA GLU A 111 3.70 -16.92 -0.77
C GLU A 111 4.70 -17.30 -1.74
N GLU A 112 5.81 -17.86 -1.31
CA GLU A 112 6.70 -18.28 -2.19
C GLU A 112 6.33 -19.51 -2.69
N GLY A 113 6.11 -19.72 -3.69
CA GLY A 113 5.64 -20.87 -4.23
C GLY A 113 4.25 -21.03 -4.07
N ALA A 114 3.63 -20.47 -3.69
CA ALA A 114 2.38 -20.74 -3.50
C ALA A 114 1.43 -20.59 -4.06
N LYS A 115 1.21 -20.87 -4.03
CA LYS A 115 0.44 -20.94 -4.34
C LYS A 115 -0.48 -20.35 -4.10
N ALA A 116 -0.55 -20.02 -4.36
CA ALA A 116 -1.25 -19.60 -4.09
C ALA A 116 -2.25 -19.65 -4.02
N VAL A 117 -2.27 -19.74 -4.18
CA VAL A 117 -3.09 -19.94 -4.02
C VAL A 117 -4.02 -20.01 -3.94
N ALA A 118 -4.06 -20.05 -4.12
CA ALA A 118 -4.91 -20.18 -4.05
C ALA A 118 -5.73 -20.07 -3.65
N GLN A 119 -5.76 -19.82 -3.67
CA GLN A 119 -6.59 -19.85 -3.43
C GLN A 119 -7.23 -19.64 -3.15
N PRO A 120 -7.28 -19.52 -3.25
CA PRO A 120 -8.11 -19.41 -3.07
C PRO A 120 -8.81 -19.24 -2.81
N THR A 121 -8.75 -19.05 -2.99
CA THR A 121 -9.54 -19.03 -2.88
C THR A 121 -10.30 -18.92 -2.62
N SER A 122 -10.18 -18.97 -2.89
CA SER A 122 -11.08 -19.01 -2.84
C SER A 122 -11.81 -18.92 -2.30
N ILE A 123 -11.77 -18.76 -2.19
CA ILE A 123 -12.50 -18.68 -1.80
C ILE A 123 -13.04 -18.39 -1.32
N ASN A 124 -12.99 -18.17 -1.33
CA ASN A 124 -13.64 -17.89 -0.99
C ASN A 124 -14.20 -17.43 -1.05
N THR A 125 -13.95 -17.17 -1.63
CA THR A 125 -14.55 -16.64 -1.88
C THR A 125 -15.63 -16.58 -1.79
N LYS A 126 -16.12 -16.86 -1.79
CA LYS A 126 -17.14 -16.80 -1.65
C LYS A 126 -17.56 -16.10 -0.83
N ALA A 127 -17.45 -16.32 -0.23
CA ALA A 127 -17.82 -15.65 0.75
C ALA A 127 -17.26 -14.45 0.63
N ILE A 128 -16.53 -14.41 0.19
CA ILE A 128 -15.95 -13.39 0.09
C ILE A 128 -16.53 -12.53 -0.62
N ASP A 129 -16.89 -12.83 -1.44
CA ASP A 129 -17.38 -12.04 -2.22
C ASP A 129 -18.42 -11.40 -1.79
N ASN A 130 -19.08 -11.88 -1.20
CA ASN A 130 -20.17 -11.29 -0.84
C ASN A 130 -19.87 -10.30 0.08
N ASP A 131 -18.98 -10.41 0.82
CA ASP A 131 -18.78 -9.48 1.70
C ASP A 131 -17.87 -8.52 1.20
N LEU A 132 -17.46 -8.60 0.02
CA LEU A 132 -16.64 -7.66 -0.47
C LEU A 132 -17.37 -6.51 -0.65
N PRO A 133 -17.05 -5.47 -0.13
CA PRO A 133 -17.73 -4.28 -0.21
C PRO A 133 -17.50 -3.58 -1.44
N PHE A 134 -17.15 -4.06 -2.40
CA PHE A 134 -17.05 -3.26 -3.57
C PHE A 134 -17.85 -3.76 -4.67
#